data_5d1f13915a1aefa192555f711680f352
#
_entry.id   5d1f13915a1aefa192555f711680f352
#
_cell.length_a   1.000
_cell.length_b   1.000
_cell.length_c   1.000
_cell.angle_alpha   90.00
_cell.angle_beta   90.00
_cell.angle_gamma   90.00
#
_symmetry.space_group_name_H-M   'P 1'
#
loop_
_entity.id
_entity.type
_entity.pdbx_description
1 polymer ?
#
loop_
_entity_poly.entity_id
_entity_poly.type
_entity_poly.pdbx_seq_one_letter_code
_entity_poly.pdbx_strand_id
1 'polypeptide(L)'
;MSLVRLTSQKVAVLLLYLSSGMVTQQVWSSLQTTPYIAVHGQPKYTKLKAMPYANPQAPKGGYISTAATGTFDNLNSMNGKGSATEGVNYLFDTLMDNSLDESGVMYPLLADQVTFDPVNPQFIIFHLNPQARFSNGTPVTAEDVKFSFDAYQSKANLGLQMYLSNLAKTEVLSKSQVKFIFKSSKNKEMPLIVASLPIYSKLDWKNKDFTRITLQPILGSGPYLIERIDAGRSITYKRNPNYWAKNLMVNRGRYNFDRLKYVYYRNNDIAFEGFKSGQYTLHEEKKTKTWVTGYQFPAVKAGLVKQYSQRLARPVVNQSLVFNTRKAPLNDIYFRQALSYAYDFEWLNKALFYGQYQRLQSHFQNSELAATGQPSAAELKLLQAYLPKLNPVQRQGVLSNWQYPKSDAGGFNRPNLLQARTILLKAGYQYRQGQLYDKNGRPIQFEVLLYQEGAQRTIMPWVRNLKKLGINVKLRQVDVSQYMERMRRYEFDMTTLEMPQSLSPGSEQAQMWSSSAAREFGNYNYAGIQNAAIDAAVQQVIQAPNREQLILRTRVLDRLLRAGYYQILTYGKNDNWYAYWNMYHQPKVKPKLSLGLDYWWSDPAQAKKVSQFLGK
;
A
#
# COMPACT_ATOMS: atom_id res chain seq x y z
N MET A 1 14.63 -79.93 -67.17
CA MET A 1 13.37 -80.54 -66.73
C MET A 1 13.06 -80.16 -65.30
N SER A 2 11.84 -79.78 -65.11
CA SER A 2 11.07 -79.71 -63.88
C SER A 2 11.27 -78.53 -62.89
N LEU A 3 10.30 -77.76 -62.96
CA LEU A 3 9.74 -76.84 -61.91
C LEU A 3 9.65 -77.39 -60.51
N VAL A 4 9.85 -76.60 -59.53
CA VAL A 4 8.83 -76.41 -58.43
C VAL A 4 9.03 -75.03 -57.78
N ARG A 5 7.92 -74.31 -57.62
CA ARG A 5 7.68 -73.10 -56.87
C ARG A 5 7.88 -73.35 -55.36
N LEU A 6 8.28 -72.30 -54.57
CA LEU A 6 7.50 -71.82 -53.38
C LEU A 6 8.22 -70.67 -52.65
N THR A 7 7.53 -69.59 -52.66
CA THR A 7 7.06 -68.68 -51.60
C THR A 7 8.08 -67.84 -50.83
N SER A 8 7.91 -66.55 -51.07
CA SER A 8 8.44 -65.40 -50.38
C SER A 8 8.06 -65.34 -48.89
N GLN A 9 9.03 -65.19 -48.01
CA GLN A 9 8.81 -64.53 -46.73
C GLN A 9 9.65 -63.26 -46.67
N LYS A 10 8.95 -62.13 -46.63
CA LYS A 10 9.51 -60.78 -46.40
C LYS A 10 9.92 -60.65 -44.97
N VAL A 11 11.20 -60.55 -44.69
CA VAL A 11 11.70 -60.04 -43.41
C VAL A 11 11.71 -58.53 -43.48
N ALA A 12 10.77 -57.89 -42.80
CA ALA A 12 10.73 -56.44 -42.62
C ALA A 12 11.72 -56.06 -41.53
N VAL A 13 12.80 -55.40 -41.88
CA VAL A 13 13.71 -54.74 -40.95
C VAL A 13 13.03 -53.45 -40.53
N LEU A 14 12.57 -53.38 -39.29
CA LEU A 14 11.98 -52.18 -38.68
C LEU A 14 13.12 -51.22 -38.29
N LEU A 15 13.40 -50.21 -39.09
CA LEU A 15 14.25 -49.09 -38.75
C LEU A 15 13.42 -48.15 -37.84
N LEU A 16 13.66 -48.20 -36.55
CA LEU A 16 13.18 -47.19 -35.56
C LEU A 16 13.95 -45.89 -35.81
N TYR A 17 13.34 -44.98 -36.56
CA TYR A 17 13.71 -43.57 -36.53
C TYR A 17 13.18 -42.97 -35.25
N LEU A 18 14.05 -42.78 -34.25
CA LEU A 18 13.84 -41.86 -33.17
C LEU A 18 13.85 -40.40 -33.71
N SER A 19 12.74 -39.97 -34.25
CA SER A 19 12.49 -38.54 -34.46
C SER A 19 12.27 -37.92 -33.07
N SER A 20 13.28 -37.24 -32.53
CA SER A 20 13.14 -36.25 -31.51
C SER A 20 12.19 -35.14 -31.99
N GLY A 21 10.91 -35.37 -31.80
CA GLY A 21 9.91 -34.36 -31.98
C GLY A 21 10.16 -33.27 -30.93
N MET A 22 10.85 -32.20 -31.30
CA MET A 22 10.71 -30.93 -30.63
C MET A 22 9.21 -30.58 -30.72
N VAL A 23 8.49 -30.87 -29.66
CA VAL A 23 7.18 -30.25 -29.42
C VAL A 23 7.49 -28.77 -29.16
N THR A 24 7.53 -28.00 -30.26
CA THR A 24 7.31 -26.57 -30.16
C THR A 24 5.91 -26.44 -29.57
N GLN A 25 5.80 -26.24 -28.27
CA GLN A 25 4.59 -25.71 -27.68
C GLN A 25 4.37 -24.36 -28.39
N GLN A 26 3.49 -24.35 -29.37
CA GLN A 26 2.88 -23.12 -29.87
C GLN A 26 2.25 -22.49 -28.60
N VAL A 27 2.92 -21.47 -28.08
CA VAL A 27 2.35 -20.56 -27.11
C VAL A 27 1.21 -19.88 -27.84
N TRP A 28 0.02 -20.46 -27.74
CA TRP A 28 -1.20 -19.80 -28.15
C TRP A 28 -1.22 -18.46 -27.43
N SER A 29 -1.30 -17.38 -28.17
CA SER A 29 -1.49 -16.05 -27.61
C SER A 29 -2.69 -16.14 -26.66
N SER A 30 -2.45 -15.94 -25.35
CA SER A 30 -3.51 -15.89 -24.34
C SER A 30 -4.23 -14.53 -24.37
N LEU A 31 -4.13 -13.82 -25.49
CA LEU A 31 -4.76 -12.54 -25.74
C LEU A 31 -6.28 -12.70 -25.63
N GLN A 32 -6.88 -11.94 -24.72
CA GLN A 32 -8.31 -11.97 -24.49
C GLN A 32 -8.89 -10.55 -24.40
N THR A 33 -10.12 -10.41 -24.85
CA THR A 33 -10.91 -9.20 -24.65
C THR A 33 -11.95 -9.45 -23.56
N THR A 34 -11.91 -8.65 -22.51
CA THR A 34 -12.78 -8.81 -21.33
C THR A 34 -13.24 -7.44 -20.81
N PRO A 35 -14.37 -7.39 -20.09
CA PRO A 35 -14.83 -6.16 -19.45
C PRO A 35 -14.15 -5.88 -18.09
N TYR A 36 -13.08 -6.57 -17.73
CA TYR A 36 -12.37 -6.39 -16.46
C TYR A 36 -10.88 -6.65 -16.61
N ILE A 37 -10.11 -6.11 -15.68
CA ILE A 37 -8.73 -6.53 -15.46
C ILE A 37 -8.69 -7.38 -14.20
N ALA A 38 -8.04 -8.55 -14.27
CA ALA A 38 -7.76 -9.38 -13.11
C ALA A 38 -6.31 -9.83 -13.16
N VAL A 39 -5.53 -9.41 -12.17
CA VAL A 39 -4.14 -9.82 -11.97
C VAL A 39 -4.10 -10.62 -10.68
N HIS A 40 -3.63 -11.87 -10.75
CA HIS A 40 -3.58 -12.78 -9.62
C HIS A 40 -4.94 -13.16 -9.00
N GLY A 41 -6.06 -13.04 -9.71
CA GLY A 41 -7.38 -13.36 -9.19
C GLY A 41 -8.44 -13.60 -10.26
N GLN A 42 -9.65 -13.90 -9.82
CA GLN A 42 -10.83 -13.97 -10.67
C GLN A 42 -11.85 -12.94 -10.19
N PRO A 43 -12.45 -12.15 -11.09
CA PRO A 43 -13.46 -11.15 -10.71
C PRO A 43 -14.74 -11.83 -10.24
N LYS A 44 -15.24 -11.42 -9.09
CA LYS A 44 -16.42 -12.01 -8.42
C LYS A 44 -17.73 -11.38 -8.85
N TYR A 45 -17.69 -10.13 -9.32
CA TYR A 45 -18.89 -9.30 -9.47
C TYR A 45 -19.33 -9.04 -10.92
N THR A 46 -18.86 -9.86 -11.86
CA THR A 46 -19.10 -9.67 -13.31
C THR A 46 -20.57 -9.72 -13.73
N LYS A 47 -21.43 -10.36 -12.94
CA LYS A 47 -22.87 -10.53 -13.23
C LYS A 47 -23.77 -9.60 -12.42
N LEU A 48 -23.21 -8.75 -11.57
CA LEU A 48 -23.98 -7.87 -10.70
C LEU A 48 -24.36 -6.57 -11.42
N LYS A 49 -25.48 -5.98 -10.98
CA LYS A 49 -25.93 -4.65 -11.43
C LYS A 49 -25.44 -3.51 -10.55
N ALA A 50 -24.91 -3.81 -9.37
CA ALA A 50 -24.29 -2.89 -8.41
C ALA A 50 -23.30 -3.67 -7.54
N MET A 51 -22.33 -2.99 -6.93
CA MET A 51 -21.40 -3.61 -6.00
C MET A 51 -22.12 -4.13 -4.74
N PRO A 52 -21.69 -5.25 -4.13
CA PRO A 52 -22.39 -5.87 -2.99
C PRO A 52 -22.49 -4.94 -1.77
N TYR A 53 -21.53 -4.04 -1.64
CA TYR A 53 -21.45 -3.02 -0.59
C TYR A 53 -22.12 -1.69 -0.98
N ALA A 54 -22.95 -1.68 -2.02
CA ALA A 54 -23.77 -0.53 -2.41
C ALA A 54 -25.24 -0.74 -2.01
N ASN A 55 -25.94 0.35 -1.72
CA ASN A 55 -27.40 0.38 -1.71
C ASN A 55 -27.87 1.14 -2.96
N PRO A 56 -28.34 0.46 -4.02
CA PRO A 56 -28.77 1.12 -5.25
C PRO A 56 -29.95 2.09 -5.06
N GLN A 57 -30.70 1.94 -3.94
CA GLN A 57 -31.83 2.79 -3.58
C GLN A 57 -31.45 3.87 -2.57
N ALA A 58 -30.16 4.05 -2.25
CA ALA A 58 -29.73 5.10 -1.34
C ALA A 58 -30.17 6.48 -1.86
N PRO A 59 -30.86 7.28 -1.04
CA PRO A 59 -31.28 8.61 -1.47
C PRO A 59 -30.06 9.50 -1.73
N LYS A 60 -30.19 10.34 -2.75
CA LYS A 60 -29.23 11.41 -3.00
C LYS A 60 -29.61 12.64 -2.19
N GLY A 61 -28.64 13.29 -1.55
CA GLY A 61 -28.92 14.49 -0.76
C GLY A 61 -27.96 14.70 0.40
N GLY A 62 -28.07 15.84 1.05
CA GLY A 62 -27.28 16.20 2.22
C GLY A 62 -25.80 16.46 1.91
N TYR A 63 -25.01 16.48 2.97
CA TYR A 63 -23.58 16.77 2.86
C TYR A 63 -22.78 15.91 3.82
N ILE A 64 -21.51 15.75 3.51
CA ILE A 64 -20.51 15.22 4.43
C ILE A 64 -19.30 16.16 4.43
N SER A 65 -18.73 16.37 5.60
CA SER A 65 -17.51 17.16 5.73
C SER A 65 -16.48 16.45 6.61
N THR A 66 -15.21 16.60 6.24
CA THR A 66 -14.09 15.99 6.93
C THR A 66 -12.97 16.99 7.12
N ALA A 67 -12.06 16.72 8.08
CA ALA A 67 -10.90 17.55 8.31
C ALA A 67 -9.71 17.09 7.46
N ALA A 68 -8.90 18.07 7.07
CA ALA A 68 -7.54 17.89 6.57
C ALA A 68 -6.56 18.66 7.45
N THR A 69 -5.29 18.28 7.50
CA THR A 69 -4.24 18.99 8.23
C THR A 69 -3.32 19.74 7.28
N GLY A 70 -2.87 20.93 7.69
CA GLY A 70 -2.01 21.78 6.87
C GLY A 70 -2.81 22.78 6.02
N THR A 71 -2.48 22.89 4.75
CA THR A 71 -3.07 23.82 3.80
C THR A 71 -3.06 23.22 2.38
N PHE A 72 -3.63 23.91 1.41
CA PHE A 72 -3.57 23.53 0.00
C PHE A 72 -3.45 24.75 -0.91
N ASP A 73 -2.83 24.57 -2.06
CA ASP A 73 -2.65 25.58 -3.10
C ASP A 73 -2.72 25.00 -4.52
N ASN A 74 -2.95 23.69 -4.66
CA ASN A 74 -2.87 23.01 -5.95
C ASN A 74 -4.02 22.02 -6.19
N LEU A 75 -4.67 22.13 -7.36
CA LEU A 75 -5.66 21.18 -7.86
C LEU A 75 -5.05 20.08 -8.74
N ASN A 76 -3.79 20.22 -9.17
CA ASN A 76 -3.08 19.17 -9.89
C ASN A 76 -2.23 18.34 -8.92
N SER A 77 -2.80 17.25 -8.43
CA SER A 77 -2.10 16.34 -7.50
C SER A 77 -0.93 15.56 -8.14
N MET A 78 -0.82 15.55 -9.47
CA MET A 78 0.14 14.73 -10.18
C MET A 78 1.51 15.39 -10.39
N ASN A 79 1.58 16.73 -10.40
CA ASN A 79 2.85 17.44 -10.67
C ASN A 79 3.81 17.46 -9.46
N GLY A 80 3.34 17.12 -8.27
CA GLY A 80 4.17 17.07 -7.04
C GLY A 80 4.68 18.41 -6.55
N LYS A 81 4.06 19.50 -6.98
CA LYS A 81 4.36 20.87 -6.53
C LYS A 81 3.24 21.41 -5.66
N GLY A 82 3.61 22.23 -4.67
CA GLY A 82 2.66 22.75 -3.70
C GLY A 82 2.03 21.67 -2.84
N SER A 83 0.86 21.98 -2.28
CA SER A 83 0.04 21.09 -1.47
C SER A 83 -1.25 20.76 -2.22
N ALA A 84 -1.41 19.52 -2.63
CA ALA A 84 -2.61 19.08 -3.34
C ALA A 84 -3.85 19.16 -2.44
N THR A 85 -4.98 19.48 -3.07
CA THR A 85 -6.27 19.58 -2.40
C THR A 85 -6.83 18.19 -2.08
N GLU A 86 -7.35 17.99 -0.89
CA GLU A 86 -8.12 16.79 -0.56
C GLU A 86 -9.39 16.70 -1.43
N GLY A 87 -9.75 15.48 -1.82
CA GLY A 87 -10.95 15.21 -2.62
C GLY A 87 -10.81 15.54 -4.11
N VAL A 88 -9.67 16.05 -4.58
CA VAL A 88 -9.48 16.38 -6.01
C VAL A 88 -9.74 15.21 -6.95
N ASN A 89 -9.51 13.98 -6.49
CA ASN A 89 -9.74 12.76 -7.29
C ASN A 89 -11.21 12.57 -7.68
N TYR A 90 -12.17 13.16 -6.95
CA TYR A 90 -13.59 13.11 -7.31
C TYR A 90 -13.94 13.91 -8.57
N LEU A 91 -13.04 14.72 -9.07
CA LEU A 91 -13.22 15.47 -10.32
C LEU A 91 -12.99 14.60 -11.56
N PHE A 92 -12.30 13.47 -11.41
CA PHE A 92 -11.80 12.66 -12.54
C PHE A 92 -12.25 11.22 -12.45
N ASP A 93 -12.50 10.62 -13.61
CA ASP A 93 -12.57 9.18 -13.74
C ASP A 93 -11.22 8.60 -14.19
N THR A 94 -11.06 7.32 -13.95
CA THR A 94 -9.95 6.48 -14.39
C THR A 94 -10.41 5.57 -15.53
N LEU A 95 -9.52 4.90 -16.22
CA LEU A 95 -9.92 3.97 -17.29
C LEU A 95 -10.80 2.84 -16.75
N MET A 96 -10.45 2.30 -15.56
CA MET A 96 -11.27 1.32 -14.86
C MET A 96 -11.30 1.62 -13.36
N ASP A 97 -12.30 1.12 -12.63
CA ASP A 97 -12.47 1.36 -11.20
C ASP A 97 -12.09 0.12 -10.37
N ASN A 98 -11.50 0.35 -9.21
CA ASN A 98 -11.08 -0.72 -8.30
C ASN A 98 -12.25 -1.31 -7.51
N SER A 99 -12.23 -2.61 -7.27
CA SER A 99 -13.08 -3.22 -6.26
C SER A 99 -12.60 -2.85 -4.84
N LEU A 100 -13.54 -2.55 -3.95
CA LEU A 100 -13.23 -2.35 -2.52
C LEU A 100 -13.20 -3.66 -1.72
N ASP A 101 -13.40 -4.80 -2.37
CA ASP A 101 -13.41 -6.15 -1.78
C ASP A 101 -12.40 -7.10 -2.40
N GLU A 102 -11.86 -6.76 -3.57
CA GLU A 102 -10.99 -7.63 -4.36
C GLU A 102 -9.68 -6.92 -4.69
N SER A 103 -8.58 -7.52 -4.32
CA SER A 103 -7.26 -7.02 -4.71
C SER A 103 -6.92 -7.45 -6.13
N GLY A 104 -6.35 -6.55 -6.91
CA GLY A 104 -5.89 -6.83 -8.27
C GLY A 104 -7.01 -7.04 -9.30
N VAL A 105 -8.23 -6.56 -9.00
CA VAL A 105 -9.39 -6.62 -9.91
C VAL A 105 -9.93 -5.21 -10.14
N MET A 106 -10.17 -4.88 -11.40
CA MET A 106 -10.80 -3.63 -11.82
C MET A 106 -11.97 -3.88 -12.76
N TYR A 107 -12.97 -3.03 -12.66
CA TYR A 107 -14.23 -3.10 -13.39
C TYR A 107 -14.39 -1.90 -14.32
N PRO A 108 -15.28 -1.99 -15.33
CA PRO A 108 -15.50 -0.94 -16.33
C PRO A 108 -15.82 0.42 -15.73
N LEU A 109 -15.16 1.46 -16.29
CA LEU A 109 -15.49 2.87 -16.04
C LEU A 109 -15.33 3.65 -17.37
N LEU A 110 -14.27 4.47 -17.59
CA LEU A 110 -14.04 5.14 -18.88
C LEU A 110 -13.80 4.14 -20.01
N ALA A 111 -13.22 2.98 -19.72
CA ALA A 111 -13.15 1.86 -20.65
C ALA A 111 -14.18 0.79 -20.26
N ASP A 112 -14.89 0.24 -21.24
CA ASP A 112 -15.88 -0.83 -21.05
C ASP A 112 -15.29 -2.21 -21.35
N GLN A 113 -14.19 -2.28 -22.09
CA GLN A 113 -13.45 -3.50 -22.39
C GLN A 113 -11.95 -3.26 -22.45
N VAL A 114 -11.20 -4.32 -22.24
CA VAL A 114 -9.74 -4.35 -22.39
C VAL A 114 -9.30 -5.58 -23.17
N THR A 115 -8.26 -5.44 -23.98
CA THR A 115 -7.63 -6.54 -24.70
C THR A 115 -6.18 -6.67 -24.28
N PHE A 116 -5.81 -7.77 -23.65
CA PHE A 116 -4.44 -8.04 -23.19
C PHE A 116 -4.20 -9.53 -22.93
N ASP A 117 -2.94 -9.91 -22.75
CA ASP A 117 -2.55 -11.22 -22.25
C ASP A 117 -2.28 -11.13 -20.73
N PRO A 118 -3.13 -11.71 -19.85
CA PRO A 118 -2.93 -11.63 -18.41
C PRO A 118 -1.74 -12.44 -17.91
N VAL A 119 -1.26 -13.42 -18.68
CA VAL A 119 -0.09 -14.24 -18.34
C VAL A 119 1.20 -13.53 -18.72
N ASN A 120 1.21 -12.87 -19.88
CA ASN A 120 2.40 -12.19 -20.41
C ASN A 120 2.06 -10.79 -20.95
N PRO A 121 1.70 -9.84 -20.10
CA PRO A 121 1.22 -8.52 -20.52
C PRO A 121 2.35 -7.66 -21.09
N GLN A 122 2.58 -7.76 -22.40
CA GLN A 122 3.48 -6.86 -23.12
C GLN A 122 2.79 -5.55 -23.51
N PHE A 123 1.49 -5.59 -23.65
CA PHE A 123 0.64 -4.43 -23.92
C PHE A 123 -0.77 -4.65 -23.36
N ILE A 124 -1.53 -3.56 -23.28
CA ILE A 124 -2.98 -3.58 -23.05
C ILE A 124 -3.65 -2.54 -23.95
N ILE A 125 -4.80 -2.90 -24.52
CA ILE A 125 -5.65 -2.00 -25.29
C ILE A 125 -6.92 -1.74 -24.47
N PHE A 126 -7.23 -0.48 -24.24
CA PHE A 126 -8.49 -0.05 -23.64
C PHE A 126 -9.46 0.38 -24.73
N HIS A 127 -10.69 -0.11 -24.67
CA HIS A 127 -11.81 0.31 -25.50
C HIS A 127 -12.66 1.27 -24.69
N LEU A 128 -12.68 2.54 -25.07
CA LEU A 128 -13.38 3.58 -24.32
C LEU A 128 -14.88 3.46 -24.51
N ASN A 129 -15.61 3.62 -23.40
CA ASN A 129 -17.06 3.64 -23.38
C ASN A 129 -17.59 4.80 -24.25
N PRO A 130 -18.42 4.55 -25.25
CA PRO A 130 -18.93 5.60 -26.14
C PRO A 130 -19.80 6.64 -25.43
N GLN A 131 -20.27 6.36 -24.20
CA GLN A 131 -21.02 7.29 -23.36
C GLN A 131 -20.10 8.16 -22.48
N ALA A 132 -18.80 7.88 -22.40
CA ALA A 132 -17.87 8.63 -21.55
C ALA A 132 -17.80 10.11 -21.92
N ARG A 133 -18.03 10.98 -20.94
CA ARG A 133 -18.09 12.44 -21.13
C ARG A 133 -17.38 13.17 -20.02
N PHE A 134 -16.74 14.27 -20.38
CA PHE A 134 -16.36 15.29 -19.41
C PHE A 134 -17.59 16.03 -18.88
N SER A 135 -17.44 16.74 -17.78
CA SER A 135 -18.55 17.44 -17.10
C SER A 135 -19.21 18.56 -17.94
N ASN A 136 -18.53 19.03 -18.98
CA ASN A 136 -19.09 19.97 -19.96
C ASN A 136 -19.82 19.29 -21.13
N GLY A 137 -19.95 17.96 -21.11
CA GLY A 137 -20.63 17.16 -22.14
C GLY A 137 -19.73 16.73 -23.31
N THR A 138 -18.50 17.19 -23.41
CA THR A 138 -17.58 16.75 -24.48
C THR A 138 -17.16 15.27 -24.26
N PRO A 139 -16.98 14.48 -25.34
CA PRO A 139 -16.62 13.08 -25.20
C PRO A 139 -15.18 12.92 -24.69
N VAL A 140 -14.94 11.89 -23.88
CA VAL A 140 -13.58 11.43 -23.55
C VAL A 140 -13.04 10.60 -24.70
N THR A 141 -11.82 10.87 -25.14
CA THR A 141 -11.20 10.23 -26.30
C THR A 141 -9.86 9.59 -25.97
N ALA A 142 -9.37 8.74 -26.86
CA ALA A 142 -8.03 8.15 -26.75
C ALA A 142 -6.91 9.20 -26.75
N GLU A 143 -7.14 10.37 -27.36
CA GLU A 143 -6.20 11.49 -27.34
C GLU A 143 -6.07 12.12 -25.94
N ASP A 144 -7.17 12.16 -25.16
CA ASP A 144 -7.14 12.62 -23.77
C ASP A 144 -6.35 11.64 -22.89
N VAL A 145 -6.53 10.34 -23.13
CA VAL A 145 -5.76 9.30 -22.43
C VAL A 145 -4.27 9.43 -22.75
N LYS A 146 -3.92 9.50 -24.03
CA LYS A 146 -2.51 9.66 -24.44
C LYS A 146 -1.90 10.93 -23.85
N PHE A 147 -2.58 12.05 -23.93
CA PHE A 147 -2.14 13.33 -23.34
C PHE A 147 -1.82 13.16 -21.83
N SER A 148 -2.72 12.50 -21.10
CA SER A 148 -2.56 12.29 -19.66
C SER A 148 -1.27 11.51 -19.35
N PHE A 149 -1.03 10.42 -20.06
CA PHE A 149 0.15 9.58 -19.83
C PHE A 149 1.45 10.20 -20.33
N ASP A 150 1.44 10.93 -21.45
CA ASP A 150 2.59 11.71 -21.90
C ASP A 150 2.99 12.77 -20.85
N ALA A 151 1.98 13.44 -20.23
CA ALA A 151 2.21 14.37 -19.14
C ALA A 151 2.73 13.68 -17.87
N TYR A 152 2.22 12.50 -17.52
CA TYR A 152 2.68 11.74 -16.37
C TYR A 152 4.13 11.28 -16.52
N GLN A 153 4.52 10.78 -17.68
CA GLN A 153 5.88 10.33 -17.92
C GLN A 153 6.91 11.46 -17.97
N SER A 154 6.51 12.68 -18.36
CA SER A 154 7.44 13.80 -18.60
C SER A 154 7.35 14.93 -17.57
N LYS A 155 6.19 15.15 -16.92
CA LYS A 155 5.90 16.36 -16.13
C LYS A 155 5.34 16.09 -14.74
N ALA A 156 5.02 14.85 -14.40
CA ALA A 156 4.54 14.48 -13.08
C ALA A 156 5.68 14.48 -12.04
N ASN A 157 5.35 14.28 -10.77
CA ASN A 157 6.35 14.07 -9.74
C ASN A 157 7.21 12.83 -10.03
N LEU A 158 8.44 12.84 -9.54
CA LEU A 158 9.42 11.77 -9.82
C LEU A 158 8.91 10.38 -9.42
N GLY A 159 8.18 10.28 -8.31
CA GLY A 159 7.61 9.00 -7.86
C GLY A 159 6.66 8.38 -8.87
N LEU A 160 5.76 9.19 -9.48
CA LEU A 160 4.85 8.72 -10.52
C LEU A 160 5.61 8.39 -11.82
N GLN A 161 6.61 9.18 -12.20
CA GLN A 161 7.47 8.87 -13.35
C GLN A 161 8.19 7.52 -13.17
N MET A 162 8.75 7.26 -11.99
CA MET A 162 9.37 5.97 -11.65
C MET A 162 8.35 4.83 -11.63
N TYR A 163 7.15 5.06 -11.12
CA TYR A 163 6.06 4.09 -11.10
C TYR A 163 5.64 3.67 -12.53
N LEU A 164 5.68 4.61 -13.47
CA LEU A 164 5.41 4.40 -14.89
C LEU A 164 6.68 4.02 -15.70
N SER A 165 7.81 3.77 -15.06
CA SER A 165 9.08 3.51 -15.77
C SER A 165 9.04 2.30 -16.71
N ASN A 166 8.16 1.31 -16.46
CA ASN A 166 7.94 0.17 -17.35
C ASN A 166 6.99 0.47 -18.52
N LEU A 167 6.33 1.63 -18.57
CA LEU A 167 5.55 2.07 -19.72
C LEU A 167 6.49 2.58 -20.81
N ALA A 168 6.50 1.89 -21.96
CA ALA A 168 7.33 2.28 -23.10
C ALA A 168 6.66 3.36 -23.95
N LYS A 169 5.36 3.18 -24.25
CA LYS A 169 4.63 4.06 -25.17
C LYS A 169 3.12 3.97 -24.96
N THR A 170 2.42 5.08 -25.18
CA THR A 170 0.96 5.16 -25.30
C THR A 170 0.61 5.51 -26.75
N GLU A 171 -0.17 4.65 -27.42
CA GLU A 171 -0.57 4.80 -28.83
C GLU A 171 -2.08 4.95 -28.97
N VAL A 172 -2.50 5.91 -29.77
CA VAL A 172 -3.90 6.06 -30.19
C VAL A 172 -4.14 5.18 -31.42
N LEU A 173 -4.98 4.17 -31.28
CA LEU A 173 -5.35 3.27 -32.38
C LEU A 173 -6.57 3.79 -33.15
N SER A 174 -7.51 4.42 -32.43
CA SER A 174 -8.69 5.08 -32.97
C SER A 174 -9.20 6.14 -31.97
N LYS A 175 -10.28 6.85 -32.29
CA LYS A 175 -10.89 7.82 -31.36
C LYS A 175 -11.29 7.19 -30.01
N SER A 176 -11.61 5.88 -29.99
CA SER A 176 -12.08 5.15 -28.81
C SER A 176 -11.14 4.01 -28.37
N GLN A 177 -9.97 3.87 -28.97
CA GLN A 177 -9.03 2.80 -28.59
C GLN A 177 -7.64 3.36 -28.34
N VAL A 178 -7.07 3.02 -27.19
CA VAL A 178 -5.71 3.40 -26.78
C VAL A 178 -4.94 2.16 -26.35
N LYS A 179 -3.70 2.05 -26.83
CA LYS A 179 -2.79 0.95 -26.54
C LYS A 179 -1.64 1.43 -25.67
N PHE A 180 -1.40 0.74 -24.58
CA PHE A 180 -0.23 0.90 -23.72
C PHE A 180 0.75 -0.23 -24.00
N ILE A 181 1.99 0.09 -24.34
CA ILE A 181 3.06 -0.87 -24.60
C ILE A 181 4.04 -0.82 -23.42
N PHE A 182 4.38 -1.98 -22.87
CA PHE A 182 5.29 -2.10 -21.74
C PHE A 182 6.68 -2.53 -22.18
N LYS A 183 7.73 -2.04 -21.50
CA LYS A 183 9.13 -2.42 -21.78
C LYS A 183 9.39 -3.89 -21.43
N SER A 184 8.64 -4.42 -20.49
CA SER A 184 8.76 -5.80 -20.02
C SER A 184 7.44 -6.29 -19.46
N SER A 185 7.09 -7.54 -19.76
CA SER A 185 5.94 -8.26 -19.21
C SER A 185 6.18 -8.82 -17.79
N LYS A 186 7.37 -8.63 -17.24
CA LYS A 186 7.70 -9.12 -15.87
C LYS A 186 6.86 -8.42 -14.80
N ASN A 187 6.54 -7.15 -14.99
CA ASN A 187 5.63 -6.43 -14.08
C ASN A 187 4.17 -6.70 -14.45
N LYS A 188 3.57 -7.70 -13.80
CA LYS A 188 2.18 -8.13 -14.04
C LYS A 188 1.14 -7.07 -13.66
N GLU A 189 1.51 -6.08 -12.84
CA GLU A 189 0.59 -5.05 -12.36
C GLU A 189 0.44 -3.87 -13.31
N MET A 190 1.27 -3.76 -14.35
CA MET A 190 1.20 -2.63 -15.29
C MET A 190 -0.20 -2.38 -15.85
N PRO A 191 -1.01 -3.40 -16.22
CA PRO A 191 -2.40 -3.20 -16.62
C PRO A 191 -3.26 -2.48 -15.56
N LEU A 192 -3.11 -2.83 -14.27
CA LEU A 192 -3.83 -2.17 -13.16
C LEU A 192 -3.32 -0.74 -12.95
N ILE A 193 -2.00 -0.54 -13.03
CA ILE A 193 -1.37 0.77 -12.83
C ILE A 193 -1.90 1.78 -13.86
N VAL A 194 -1.85 1.44 -15.14
CA VAL A 194 -2.32 2.36 -16.18
C VAL A 194 -3.84 2.54 -16.16
N ALA A 195 -4.58 1.54 -15.69
CA ALA A 195 -6.04 1.64 -15.56
C ALA A 195 -6.50 2.54 -14.41
N SER A 196 -5.67 2.77 -13.38
CA SER A 196 -6.03 3.45 -12.14
C SER A 196 -5.72 4.96 -12.10
N LEU A 197 -5.08 5.50 -13.11
CA LEU A 197 -4.70 6.91 -13.13
C LEU A 197 -5.80 7.80 -13.72
N PRO A 198 -6.01 9.02 -13.19
CA PRO A 198 -7.00 9.97 -13.69
C PRO A 198 -6.78 10.32 -15.16
N ILE A 199 -7.86 10.58 -15.89
CA ILE A 199 -7.77 11.04 -17.27
C ILE A 199 -8.12 12.52 -17.35
N TYR A 200 -7.21 13.31 -17.92
CA TYR A 200 -7.36 14.75 -18.11
C TYR A 200 -7.80 15.09 -19.54
N SER A 201 -8.56 16.17 -19.69
CA SER A 201 -8.95 16.68 -21.01
C SER A 201 -7.77 17.36 -21.70
N LYS A 202 -7.33 16.84 -22.84
CA LYS A 202 -6.29 17.44 -23.69
C LYS A 202 -6.66 18.88 -24.08
N LEU A 203 -7.95 19.12 -24.36
CA LEU A 203 -8.45 20.44 -24.75
C LEU A 203 -8.36 21.45 -23.60
N ASP A 204 -8.75 21.05 -22.37
CA ASP A 204 -8.68 21.92 -21.20
C ASP A 204 -7.24 22.31 -20.83
N TRP A 205 -6.30 21.40 -21.08
CA TRP A 205 -4.88 21.62 -20.80
C TRP A 205 -4.09 22.27 -21.94
N LYS A 206 -4.74 22.57 -23.08
CA LYS A 206 -4.04 23.13 -24.26
C LYS A 206 -3.26 24.41 -23.93
N ASN A 207 -3.82 25.28 -23.08
CA ASN A 207 -3.24 26.55 -22.69
C ASN A 207 -2.83 26.60 -21.19
N LYS A 208 -2.72 25.45 -20.54
CA LYS A 208 -2.32 25.34 -19.12
C LYS A 208 -0.98 24.61 -19.03
N ASP A 209 -0.12 25.07 -18.13
CA ASP A 209 1.14 24.39 -17.82
C ASP A 209 0.91 23.33 -16.74
N PHE A 210 1.07 22.04 -17.10
CA PHE A 210 0.91 20.91 -16.19
C PHE A 210 1.82 20.98 -14.96
N THR A 211 2.96 21.66 -15.07
CA THR A 211 3.96 21.75 -13.99
C THR A 211 3.70 22.89 -12.99
N ARG A 212 2.71 23.76 -13.24
CA ARG A 212 2.39 24.89 -12.36
C ARG A 212 1.42 24.50 -11.26
N ILE A 213 1.59 25.14 -10.11
CA ILE A 213 0.60 25.16 -9.02
C ILE A 213 -0.61 25.96 -9.50
N THR A 214 -1.82 25.43 -9.30
CA THR A 214 -3.04 26.09 -9.74
C THR A 214 -4.23 25.78 -8.85
N LEU A 215 -5.04 26.78 -8.57
CA LEU A 215 -6.39 26.67 -8.00
C LEU A 215 -7.48 26.94 -9.06
N GLN A 216 -7.10 27.11 -10.32
CA GLN A 216 -8.08 27.20 -11.40
C GLN A 216 -8.78 25.85 -11.59
N PRO A 217 -10.11 25.81 -11.68
CA PRO A 217 -10.84 24.58 -11.90
C PRO A 217 -10.35 23.83 -13.14
N ILE A 218 -10.18 22.53 -12.98
CA ILE A 218 -9.76 21.61 -14.03
C ILE A 218 -10.99 20.85 -14.51
N LEU A 219 -11.17 20.77 -15.83
CA LEU A 219 -12.25 19.99 -16.42
C LEU A 219 -12.01 18.49 -16.19
N GLY A 220 -12.94 17.86 -15.50
CA GLY A 220 -12.91 16.42 -15.23
C GLY A 220 -14.17 15.72 -15.73
N SER A 221 -14.14 14.39 -15.71
CA SER A 221 -15.26 13.50 -16.07
C SER A 221 -16.02 12.96 -14.86
N GLY A 222 -15.52 13.25 -13.65
CA GLY A 222 -15.91 12.60 -12.41
C GLY A 222 -17.26 13.01 -11.82
N PRO A 223 -17.62 12.36 -10.69
CA PRO A 223 -18.94 12.50 -10.06
C PRO A 223 -19.17 13.82 -9.33
N TYR A 224 -18.14 14.61 -9.08
CA TYR A 224 -18.24 15.89 -8.39
C TYR A 224 -17.57 17.01 -9.19
N LEU A 225 -18.03 18.23 -8.93
CA LEU A 225 -17.51 19.48 -9.47
C LEU A 225 -17.09 20.39 -8.31
N ILE A 226 -16.14 21.28 -8.53
CA ILE A 226 -15.80 22.30 -7.54
C ILE A 226 -16.97 23.27 -7.41
N GLU A 227 -17.46 23.47 -6.19
CA GLU A 227 -18.48 24.48 -5.88
C GLU A 227 -17.84 25.76 -5.31
N ARG A 228 -16.89 25.59 -4.36
CA ARG A 228 -16.25 26.72 -3.69
C ARG A 228 -14.84 26.35 -3.23
N ILE A 229 -13.91 27.26 -3.45
CA ILE A 229 -12.55 27.23 -2.90
C ILE A 229 -12.40 28.42 -1.96
N ASP A 230 -12.03 28.15 -0.71
CA ASP A 230 -11.50 29.11 0.25
C ASP A 230 -10.04 28.72 0.47
N ALA A 231 -9.15 29.39 -0.28
CA ALA A 231 -7.75 28.97 -0.46
C ALA A 231 -7.05 28.72 0.88
N GLY A 232 -6.46 27.52 1.00
CA GLY A 232 -5.76 27.06 2.19
C GLY A 232 -6.64 26.72 3.39
N ARG A 233 -7.96 27.01 3.37
CA ARG A 233 -8.87 26.83 4.50
C ARG A 233 -9.92 25.76 4.26
N SER A 234 -10.60 25.78 3.10
CA SER A 234 -11.59 24.76 2.79
C SER A 234 -11.87 24.66 1.30
N ILE A 235 -12.31 23.48 0.88
CA ILE A 235 -12.85 23.26 -0.45
C ILE A 235 -14.17 22.51 -0.35
N THR A 236 -15.12 22.89 -1.19
CA THR A 236 -16.43 22.25 -1.31
C THR A 236 -16.64 21.77 -2.73
N TYR A 237 -17.01 20.52 -2.85
CA TYR A 237 -17.40 19.89 -4.10
C TYR A 237 -18.91 19.66 -4.09
N LYS A 238 -19.56 19.92 -5.22
CA LYS A 238 -20.98 19.60 -5.45
C LYS A 238 -21.11 18.39 -6.36
N ARG A 239 -22.07 17.53 -6.11
CA ARG A 239 -22.38 16.37 -6.96
C ARG A 239 -22.76 16.84 -8.37
N ASN A 240 -22.20 16.18 -9.37
CA ASN A 240 -22.55 16.40 -10.76
C ASN A 240 -23.87 15.67 -11.08
N PRO A 241 -25.00 16.37 -11.29
CA PRO A 241 -26.27 15.70 -11.59
C PRO A 241 -26.24 14.99 -12.95
N ASN A 242 -25.40 15.45 -13.86
CA ASN A 242 -25.22 14.94 -15.21
C ASN A 242 -24.05 13.97 -15.33
N TYR A 243 -23.57 13.41 -14.21
CA TYR A 243 -22.49 12.44 -14.23
C TYR A 243 -22.82 11.27 -15.16
N TRP A 244 -22.03 11.10 -16.20
CA TRP A 244 -22.26 10.15 -17.28
C TRP A 244 -22.29 8.70 -16.77
N ALA A 245 -21.43 8.36 -15.81
CA ALA A 245 -21.22 6.99 -15.31
C ALA A 245 -22.13 6.61 -14.14
N LYS A 246 -23.12 7.44 -13.75
CA LYS A 246 -23.97 7.22 -12.55
C LYS A 246 -24.72 5.88 -12.53
N ASN A 247 -24.98 5.30 -13.69
CA ASN A 247 -25.71 4.03 -13.83
C ASN A 247 -24.80 2.81 -14.05
N LEU A 248 -23.50 2.99 -14.17
CA LEU A 248 -22.56 1.87 -14.27
C LEU A 248 -22.56 1.06 -12.96
N MET A 249 -22.28 -0.23 -13.06
CA MET A 249 -22.27 -1.16 -11.93
C MET A 249 -21.46 -0.63 -10.74
N VAL A 250 -20.29 -0.10 -10.99
CA VAL A 250 -19.36 0.43 -9.97
C VAL A 250 -19.88 1.68 -9.25
N ASN A 251 -20.82 2.40 -9.85
CA ASN A 251 -21.33 3.69 -9.36
C ASN A 251 -22.78 3.66 -8.87
N ARG A 252 -23.51 2.58 -9.11
CA ARG A 252 -24.88 2.44 -8.64
C ARG A 252 -24.94 2.40 -7.11
N GLY A 253 -25.67 3.36 -6.50
CA GLY A 253 -25.72 3.52 -5.04
C GLY A 253 -24.47 4.18 -4.44
N ARG A 254 -23.59 4.78 -5.25
CA ARG A 254 -22.38 5.51 -4.87
C ARG A 254 -22.57 7.01 -5.07
N TYR A 255 -21.76 7.84 -4.42
CA TYR A 255 -21.79 9.31 -4.54
C TYR A 255 -23.16 9.92 -4.18
N ASN A 256 -23.61 9.60 -2.96
CA ASN A 256 -24.97 9.94 -2.53
C ASN A 256 -25.10 11.36 -1.97
N PHE A 257 -24.02 11.97 -1.49
CA PHE A 257 -24.04 13.32 -0.93
C PHE A 257 -24.09 14.38 -2.02
N ASP A 258 -24.89 15.43 -1.81
CA ASP A 258 -24.89 16.60 -2.72
C ASP A 258 -23.61 17.41 -2.59
N ARG A 259 -23.01 17.45 -1.38
CA ARG A 259 -21.77 18.18 -1.12
C ARG A 259 -20.78 17.36 -0.32
N LEU A 260 -19.52 17.46 -0.74
CA LEU A 260 -18.36 17.01 0.03
C LEU A 260 -17.56 18.27 0.42
N LYS A 261 -17.21 18.41 1.70
CA LYS A 261 -16.41 19.56 2.18
C LYS A 261 -15.19 19.08 2.94
N TYR A 262 -14.02 19.63 2.60
CA TYR A 262 -12.79 19.45 3.36
C TYR A 262 -12.43 20.75 4.06
N VAL A 263 -12.22 20.69 5.37
CA VAL A 263 -11.87 21.84 6.23
C VAL A 263 -10.45 21.64 6.74
N TYR A 264 -9.58 22.60 6.49
CA TYR A 264 -8.17 22.49 6.84
C TYR A 264 -7.89 23.08 8.21
N TYR A 265 -7.11 22.34 9.00
CA TYR A 265 -6.69 22.73 10.35
C TYR A 265 -5.18 22.63 10.46
N ARG A 266 -4.60 23.44 11.33
CA ARG A 266 -3.15 23.45 11.56
C ARG A 266 -2.61 22.09 12.04
N ASN A 267 -3.38 21.41 12.90
CA ASN A 267 -3.04 20.09 13.42
C ASN A 267 -4.28 19.31 13.85
N ASN A 268 -4.09 18.03 14.19
CA ASN A 268 -5.19 17.13 14.56
C ASN A 268 -5.88 17.51 15.88
N ASP A 269 -5.22 18.18 16.84
CA ASP A 269 -5.84 18.58 18.10
C ASP A 269 -6.85 19.69 17.88
N ILE A 270 -6.48 20.71 17.07
CA ILE A 270 -7.40 21.79 16.67
C ILE A 270 -8.53 21.23 15.81
N ALA A 271 -8.23 20.28 14.92
CA ALA A 271 -9.27 19.60 14.13
C ALA A 271 -10.27 18.88 15.04
N PHE A 272 -9.82 18.18 16.08
CA PHE A 272 -10.72 17.52 17.03
C PHE A 272 -11.66 18.50 17.75
N GLU A 273 -11.16 19.68 18.17
CA GLU A 273 -12.02 20.73 18.72
C GLU A 273 -13.06 21.24 17.70
N GLY A 274 -12.65 21.40 16.43
CA GLY A 274 -13.56 21.69 15.32
C GLY A 274 -14.64 20.62 15.12
N PHE A 275 -14.29 19.34 15.28
CA PHE A 275 -15.24 18.23 15.24
C PHE A 275 -16.26 18.31 16.39
N LYS A 276 -15.80 18.54 17.62
CA LYS A 276 -16.68 18.66 18.80
C LYS A 276 -17.69 19.82 18.66
N SER A 277 -17.29 20.90 18.01
CA SER A 277 -18.17 22.07 17.76
C SER A 277 -19.00 21.94 16.47
N GLY A 278 -18.98 20.79 15.77
CA GLY A 278 -19.77 20.56 14.55
C GLY A 278 -19.33 21.39 13.36
N GLN A 279 -18.06 21.80 13.26
CA GLN A 279 -17.53 22.51 12.07
C GLN A 279 -17.37 21.54 10.89
N TYR A 280 -17.19 20.25 11.17
CA TYR A 280 -17.24 19.18 10.21
C TYR A 280 -17.83 17.91 10.84
N THR A 281 -18.17 16.91 10.04
CA THR A 281 -19.11 15.87 10.44
C THR A 281 -18.53 14.47 10.53
N LEU A 282 -17.39 14.20 9.90
CA LEU A 282 -16.66 12.94 9.96
C LEU A 282 -15.20 13.20 10.35
N HIS A 283 -14.76 12.62 11.45
CA HIS A 283 -13.39 12.69 11.96
C HIS A 283 -12.70 11.33 11.88
N GLU A 284 -11.53 11.29 11.25
CA GLU A 284 -10.62 10.15 11.34
C GLU A 284 -9.69 10.35 12.54
N GLU A 285 -9.81 9.50 13.57
CA GLU A 285 -9.01 9.62 14.77
C GLU A 285 -7.68 8.84 14.62
N LYS A 286 -6.58 9.56 14.79
CA LYS A 286 -5.22 9.00 14.69
C LYS A 286 -4.53 8.83 16.04
N LYS A 287 -5.05 9.45 17.11
CA LYS A 287 -4.45 9.44 18.44
C LYS A 287 -5.18 8.49 19.37
N THR A 288 -4.48 7.47 19.86
CA THR A 288 -5.04 6.48 20.79
C THR A 288 -5.59 7.10 22.06
N LYS A 289 -4.88 8.08 22.65
CA LYS A 289 -5.35 8.78 23.84
C LYS A 289 -6.71 9.43 23.58
N THR A 290 -6.83 10.20 22.51
CA THR A 290 -8.09 10.88 22.15
C THR A 290 -9.20 9.85 21.90
N TRP A 291 -8.90 8.75 21.18
CA TRP A 291 -9.88 7.69 20.95
C TRP A 291 -10.46 7.10 22.21
N VAL A 292 -9.61 6.83 23.20
CA VAL A 292 -10.03 6.18 24.47
C VAL A 292 -10.64 7.17 25.46
N THR A 293 -10.14 8.40 25.54
CA THR A 293 -10.50 9.34 26.62
C THR A 293 -11.18 10.62 26.16
N GLY A 294 -11.14 10.95 24.86
CA GLY A 294 -11.58 12.26 24.37
C GLY A 294 -13.08 12.36 24.03
N TYR A 295 -13.75 11.22 23.82
CA TYR A 295 -15.15 11.19 23.36
C TYR A 295 -16.16 11.17 24.52
N GLN A 296 -16.08 12.17 25.41
CA GLN A 296 -16.97 12.31 26.58
C GLN A 296 -17.76 13.62 26.58
N PHE A 297 -17.73 14.37 25.47
CA PHE A 297 -18.40 15.66 25.36
C PHE A 297 -19.94 15.52 25.16
N PRO A 298 -20.72 16.62 25.36
CA PRO A 298 -22.19 16.55 25.41
C PRO A 298 -22.86 15.87 24.24
N ALA A 299 -22.39 16.08 23.00
CA ALA A 299 -22.98 15.46 21.82
C ALA A 299 -22.83 13.92 21.80
N VAL A 300 -21.74 13.38 22.36
CA VAL A 300 -21.57 11.92 22.51
C VAL A 300 -22.56 11.37 23.53
N LYS A 301 -22.71 12.06 24.69
CA LYS A 301 -23.67 11.69 25.74
C LYS A 301 -25.11 11.74 25.24
N ALA A 302 -25.42 12.67 24.33
CA ALA A 302 -26.71 12.79 23.68
C ALA A 302 -26.96 11.80 22.53
N GLY A 303 -25.99 10.92 22.20
CA GLY A 303 -26.10 9.96 21.10
C GLY A 303 -26.01 10.58 19.70
N LEU A 304 -25.64 11.86 19.62
CA LEU A 304 -25.51 12.63 18.37
C LEU A 304 -24.15 12.47 17.70
N VAL A 305 -23.18 11.90 18.39
CA VAL A 305 -21.87 11.53 17.83
C VAL A 305 -21.65 10.05 18.11
N LYS A 306 -21.20 9.33 17.09
CA LYS A 306 -20.85 7.90 17.18
C LYS A 306 -19.37 7.70 16.91
N GLN A 307 -18.73 6.89 17.75
CA GLN A 307 -17.42 6.29 17.44
C GLN A 307 -17.65 5.02 16.62
N TYR A 308 -16.84 4.82 15.58
CA TYR A 308 -16.93 3.69 14.68
C TYR A 308 -15.53 3.15 14.40
N SER A 309 -15.32 1.88 14.65
CA SER A 309 -14.08 1.18 14.35
C SER A 309 -14.32 0.20 13.21
N GLN A 310 -13.50 0.28 12.17
CA GLN A 310 -13.57 -0.63 11.04
C GLN A 310 -12.23 -1.32 10.82
N ARG A 311 -12.29 -2.65 10.92
CA ARG A 311 -11.17 -3.51 10.54
C ARG A 311 -11.13 -3.66 9.03
N LEU A 312 -9.99 -3.33 8.42
CA LEU A 312 -9.76 -3.48 7.00
C LEU A 312 -8.92 -4.74 6.71
N ALA A 313 -9.31 -5.50 5.68
CA ALA A 313 -8.62 -6.72 5.26
C ALA A 313 -7.43 -6.39 4.33
N ARG A 314 -6.52 -5.56 4.82
CA ARG A 314 -5.29 -5.18 4.11
C ARG A 314 -4.09 -5.22 5.07
N PRO A 315 -2.86 -5.32 4.57
CA PRO A 315 -1.69 -5.25 5.43
C PRO A 315 -1.70 -4.01 6.31
N VAL A 316 -1.34 -4.18 7.57
CA VAL A 316 -1.13 -3.07 8.50
C VAL A 316 0.10 -2.30 8.05
N VAL A 317 0.04 -0.96 8.09
CA VAL A 317 1.24 -0.15 7.86
C VAL A 317 2.26 -0.45 8.95
N ASN A 318 3.42 -0.94 8.53
CA ASN A 318 4.48 -1.36 9.45
C ASN A 318 5.19 -0.14 10.02
N GLN A 319 5.01 0.09 11.33
CA GLN A 319 5.91 0.95 12.09
C GLN A 319 7.16 0.14 12.42
N SER A 320 8.34 0.64 12.06
CA SER A 320 9.58 -0.12 12.19
C SER A 320 10.73 0.74 12.69
N LEU A 321 11.64 0.12 13.47
CA LEU A 321 12.98 0.62 13.71
C LEU A 321 13.90 -0.06 12.69
N VAL A 322 14.43 0.69 11.73
CA VAL A 322 15.22 0.19 10.60
C VAL A 322 16.70 0.33 10.91
N PHE A 323 17.45 -0.76 10.75
CA PHE A 323 18.89 -0.82 10.90
C PHE A 323 19.59 -0.55 9.57
N ASN A 324 20.53 0.37 9.50
CA ASN A 324 21.39 0.51 8.33
C ASN A 324 22.56 -0.50 8.41
N THR A 325 22.35 -1.65 7.79
CA THR A 325 23.33 -2.75 7.82
C THR A 325 24.60 -2.49 7.02
N ARG A 326 24.73 -1.32 6.39
CA ARG A 326 26.00 -0.86 5.79
C ARG A 326 27.05 -0.49 6.84
N LYS A 327 26.59 -0.28 8.10
CA LYS A 327 27.42 0.23 9.19
C LYS A 327 27.58 -0.78 10.33
N ALA A 328 28.80 -0.88 10.87
CA ALA A 328 29.06 -1.62 12.11
C ALA A 328 28.54 -0.83 13.32
N PRO A 329 28.02 -1.47 14.39
CA PRO A 329 27.84 -2.93 14.53
C PRO A 329 26.53 -3.45 13.95
N LEU A 330 25.74 -2.60 13.27
CA LEU A 330 24.40 -2.94 12.75
C LEU A 330 24.44 -3.95 11.58
N ASN A 331 25.61 -4.19 10.98
CA ASN A 331 25.84 -5.26 10.01
C ASN A 331 25.88 -6.67 10.64
N ASP A 332 26.11 -6.78 11.96
CA ASP A 332 26.11 -8.06 12.67
C ASP A 332 24.67 -8.48 13.01
N ILE A 333 24.25 -9.65 12.50
CA ILE A 333 22.90 -10.17 12.73
C ILE A 333 22.64 -10.51 14.21
N TYR A 334 23.62 -10.99 14.94
CA TYR A 334 23.49 -11.29 16.36
C TYR A 334 23.27 -10.01 17.17
N PHE A 335 23.93 -8.93 16.78
CA PHE A 335 23.70 -7.63 17.39
C PHE A 335 22.25 -7.17 17.15
N ARG A 336 21.76 -7.21 15.90
CA ARG A 336 20.37 -6.83 15.57
C ARG A 336 19.34 -7.73 16.27
N GLN A 337 19.63 -9.03 16.38
CA GLN A 337 18.79 -9.96 17.15
C GLN A 337 18.72 -9.53 18.62
N ALA A 338 19.83 -9.24 19.27
CA ALA A 338 19.87 -8.76 20.65
C ALA A 338 19.08 -7.45 20.85
N LEU A 339 19.20 -6.50 19.92
CA LEU A 339 18.44 -5.24 19.95
C LEU A 339 16.92 -5.47 19.89
N SER A 340 16.47 -6.52 19.19
CA SER A 340 15.04 -6.86 19.11
C SER A 340 14.46 -7.36 20.44
N TYR A 341 15.25 -8.05 21.26
CA TYR A 341 14.89 -8.49 22.61
C TYR A 341 14.75 -7.32 23.60
N ALA A 342 15.48 -6.22 23.36
CA ALA A 342 15.36 -5.04 24.22
C ALA A 342 14.08 -4.23 24.01
N TYR A 343 13.32 -4.52 22.93
CA TYR A 343 12.08 -3.80 22.62
C TYR A 343 10.89 -4.39 23.39
N ASP A 344 10.45 -3.70 24.43
CA ASP A 344 9.34 -4.10 25.31
C ASP A 344 8.01 -3.52 24.77
N PHE A 345 7.39 -4.25 23.86
CA PHE A 345 6.12 -3.85 23.25
C PHE A 345 4.97 -3.88 24.27
N GLU A 346 4.88 -4.91 25.09
CA GLU A 346 3.77 -5.13 26.00
C GLU A 346 3.65 -3.97 27.01
N TRP A 347 4.78 -3.54 27.58
CA TRP A 347 4.80 -2.35 28.42
C TRP A 347 4.43 -1.08 27.65
N LEU A 348 5.00 -0.88 26.48
CA LEU A 348 4.72 0.28 25.63
C LEU A 348 3.23 0.36 25.28
N ASN A 349 2.63 -0.78 24.91
CA ASN A 349 1.21 -0.87 24.57
C ASN A 349 0.32 -0.53 25.76
N LYS A 350 0.64 -1.06 26.94
CA LYS A 350 -0.09 -0.78 28.19
C LYS A 350 0.07 0.68 28.62
N ALA A 351 1.30 1.19 28.67
CA ALA A 351 1.63 2.49 29.26
C ALA A 351 1.31 3.68 28.35
N LEU A 352 1.51 3.54 27.03
CA LEU A 352 1.36 4.65 26.09
C LEU A 352 0.18 4.49 25.11
N PHE A 353 -0.23 3.25 24.80
CA PHE A 353 -1.21 2.99 23.77
C PHE A 353 -2.53 2.41 24.31
N TYR A 354 -2.73 2.39 25.62
CA TYR A 354 -3.99 1.96 26.22
C TYR A 354 -4.44 0.54 25.77
N GLY A 355 -3.49 -0.33 25.42
CA GLY A 355 -3.77 -1.68 24.91
C GLY A 355 -4.32 -1.75 23.50
N GLN A 356 -4.34 -0.65 22.74
CA GLN A 356 -5.03 -0.57 21.45
C GLN A 356 -4.21 -1.07 20.24
N TYR A 357 -2.93 -1.36 20.40
CA TYR A 357 -2.06 -1.82 19.34
C TYR A 357 -1.72 -3.30 19.47
N GLN A 358 -1.24 -3.87 18.39
CA GLN A 358 -0.71 -5.24 18.33
C GLN A 358 0.77 -5.20 17.96
N ARG A 359 1.55 -6.15 18.52
CA ARG A 359 2.91 -6.40 18.09
C ARG A 359 2.89 -6.89 16.65
N LEU A 360 3.62 -6.24 15.76
CA LEU A 360 3.76 -6.74 14.39
C LEU A 360 4.75 -7.91 14.36
N GLN A 361 4.34 -8.98 13.70
CA GLN A 361 5.10 -10.22 13.54
C GLN A 361 5.42 -10.53 12.08
N SER A 362 4.88 -9.74 11.14
CA SER A 362 5.00 -9.93 9.71
C SER A 362 4.98 -8.57 9.01
N HIS A 363 5.72 -8.44 7.91
CA HIS A 363 5.64 -7.27 7.02
C HIS A 363 4.27 -7.15 6.35
N PHE A 364 3.54 -8.25 6.20
CA PHE A 364 2.23 -8.34 5.58
C PHE A 364 1.12 -8.63 6.59
N GLN A 365 1.33 -8.31 7.87
CA GLN A 365 0.38 -8.60 8.93
C GLN A 365 -1.04 -8.11 8.61
N ASN A 366 -2.06 -8.88 9.02
CA ASN A 366 -3.48 -8.68 8.74
C ASN A 366 -3.86 -8.99 7.29
N SER A 367 -3.08 -9.78 6.59
CA SER A 367 -3.41 -10.27 5.25
C SER A 367 -3.05 -11.76 5.09
N GLU A 368 -3.57 -12.37 4.06
CA GLU A 368 -3.22 -13.74 3.68
C GLU A 368 -1.76 -13.91 3.22
N LEU A 369 -1.07 -12.80 2.97
CA LEU A 369 0.34 -12.77 2.58
C LEU A 369 1.30 -12.92 3.76
N ALA A 370 0.81 -12.74 4.99
CA ALA A 370 1.62 -12.85 6.20
C ALA A 370 2.05 -14.30 6.44
N ALA A 371 3.35 -14.50 6.68
CA ALA A 371 3.83 -15.78 7.16
C ALA A 371 3.51 -15.96 8.66
N THR A 372 2.81 -17.01 9.01
CA THR A 372 2.39 -17.33 10.38
C THR A 372 2.74 -18.76 10.73
N GLY A 373 2.93 -19.04 12.02
CA GLY A 373 3.21 -20.39 12.51
C GLY A 373 4.48 -21.02 11.91
N GLN A 374 4.55 -22.33 11.95
CA GLN A 374 5.59 -23.11 11.25
C GLN A 374 5.41 -22.99 9.73
N PRO A 375 6.49 -23.05 8.95
CA PRO A 375 6.38 -23.09 7.50
C PRO A 375 5.58 -24.33 7.05
N SER A 376 4.64 -24.12 6.13
CA SER A 376 3.90 -25.22 5.49
C SER A 376 4.82 -26.06 4.60
N ALA A 377 4.38 -27.27 4.20
CA ALA A 377 5.15 -28.14 3.30
C ALA A 377 5.50 -27.43 1.96
N ALA A 378 4.58 -26.62 1.43
CA ALA A 378 4.82 -25.83 0.22
C ALA A 378 5.87 -24.72 0.44
N GLU A 379 5.82 -24.01 1.58
CA GLU A 379 6.83 -23.03 1.96
C GLU A 379 8.20 -23.68 2.17
N LEU A 380 8.26 -24.84 2.85
CA LEU A 380 9.50 -25.60 3.06
C LEU A 380 10.16 -25.99 1.75
N LYS A 381 9.36 -26.46 0.77
CA LYS A 381 9.87 -26.82 -0.56
C LYS A 381 10.57 -25.63 -1.24
N LEU A 382 10.01 -24.43 -1.14
CA LEU A 382 10.64 -23.23 -1.69
C LEU A 382 11.85 -22.79 -0.86
N LEU A 383 11.77 -22.87 0.47
CA LEU A 383 12.85 -22.48 1.38
C LEU A 383 14.12 -23.32 1.20
N GLN A 384 14.00 -24.60 0.82
CA GLN A 384 15.16 -25.49 0.58
C GLN A 384 16.18 -24.87 -0.37
N ALA A 385 15.74 -24.19 -1.45
CA ALA A 385 16.63 -23.55 -2.41
C ALA A 385 17.40 -22.34 -1.83
N TYR A 386 16.93 -21.80 -0.72
CA TYR A 386 17.51 -20.62 -0.07
C TYR A 386 18.42 -20.96 1.12
N LEU A 387 18.21 -22.12 1.79
CA LEU A 387 18.94 -22.51 2.99
C LEU A 387 20.47 -22.43 2.84
N PRO A 388 21.09 -22.87 1.72
CA PRO A 388 22.55 -22.76 1.56
C PRO A 388 23.09 -21.33 1.58
N LYS A 389 22.25 -20.33 1.24
CA LYS A 389 22.59 -18.92 1.17
C LYS A 389 22.35 -18.16 2.49
N LEU A 390 21.87 -18.85 3.52
CA LEU A 390 21.51 -18.27 4.82
C LEU A 390 22.56 -18.62 5.88
N ASN A 391 22.81 -17.68 6.80
CA ASN A 391 23.60 -17.95 8.00
C ASN A 391 22.78 -18.80 9.03
N PRO A 392 23.41 -19.34 10.09
CA PRO A 392 22.74 -20.21 11.06
C PRO A 392 21.50 -19.56 11.71
N VAL A 393 21.55 -18.28 12.07
CA VAL A 393 20.43 -17.54 12.70
C VAL A 393 19.26 -17.45 11.73
N GLN A 394 19.52 -17.10 10.48
CA GLN A 394 18.50 -17.01 9.44
C GLN A 394 17.88 -18.39 9.14
N ARG A 395 18.70 -19.47 9.02
CA ARG A 395 18.19 -20.82 8.80
C ARG A 395 17.24 -21.25 9.91
N GLN A 396 17.61 -21.06 11.16
CA GLN A 396 16.76 -21.36 12.30
C GLN A 396 15.47 -20.53 12.25
N GLY A 397 15.58 -19.24 11.95
CA GLY A 397 14.42 -18.33 11.89
C GLY A 397 13.40 -18.73 10.83
N VAL A 398 13.84 -19.02 9.58
CA VAL A 398 12.92 -19.33 8.48
C VAL A 398 12.23 -20.70 8.65
N LEU A 399 12.84 -21.63 9.39
CA LEU A 399 12.34 -22.97 9.64
C LEU A 399 11.51 -23.10 10.92
N SER A 400 11.35 -22.02 11.68
CA SER A 400 10.66 -22.04 12.98
C SER A 400 9.35 -21.24 12.93
N ASN A 401 8.54 -21.41 13.99
CA ASN A 401 7.48 -20.46 14.32
C ASN A 401 8.12 -19.18 14.91
N TRP A 402 8.81 -18.44 14.05
CA TRP A 402 9.53 -17.25 14.45
C TRP A 402 8.56 -16.16 14.95
N GLN A 403 8.85 -15.62 16.12
CA GLN A 403 8.12 -14.50 16.72
C GLN A 403 9.09 -13.60 17.49
N TYR A 404 8.75 -12.31 17.59
CA TYR A 404 9.43 -11.44 18.53
C TYR A 404 9.14 -11.89 19.97
N PRO A 405 10.12 -11.73 20.88
CA PRO A 405 9.95 -12.08 22.28
C PRO A 405 8.83 -11.21 22.91
N LYS A 406 8.07 -11.83 23.82
CA LYS A 406 7.08 -11.14 24.65
C LYS A 406 7.70 -10.78 26.01
N SER A 407 7.19 -9.72 26.62
CA SER A 407 7.49 -9.34 28.00
C SER A 407 6.28 -9.54 28.93
N ASP A 408 6.47 -9.35 30.23
CA ASP A 408 5.43 -9.34 31.25
C ASP A 408 4.70 -7.98 31.37
N ALA A 409 5.04 -7.04 30.51
CA ALA A 409 4.58 -5.64 30.57
C ALA A 409 4.97 -4.89 31.86
N GLY A 410 5.92 -5.40 32.64
CA GLY A 410 6.39 -4.79 33.90
C GLY A 410 7.35 -3.61 33.69
N GLY A 411 7.85 -3.39 32.48
CA GLY A 411 8.78 -2.31 32.12
C GLY A 411 10.25 -2.58 32.45
N PHE A 412 10.56 -3.66 33.18
CA PHE A 412 11.95 -4.09 33.44
C PHE A 412 12.52 -4.96 32.32
N ASN A 413 11.68 -5.74 31.67
CA ASN A 413 12.00 -6.64 30.55
C ASN A 413 13.23 -7.55 30.81
N ARG A 414 13.48 -7.89 32.09
CA ARG A 414 14.70 -8.56 32.54
C ARG A 414 15.00 -9.88 31.83
N PRO A 415 14.04 -10.82 31.65
CA PRO A 415 14.34 -12.08 30.96
C PRO A 415 14.85 -11.87 29.53
N ASN A 416 14.23 -10.96 28.79
CA ASN A 416 14.64 -10.65 27.42
C ASN A 416 15.98 -9.94 27.36
N LEU A 417 16.30 -9.05 28.32
CA LEU A 417 17.62 -8.40 28.41
C LEU A 417 18.73 -9.40 28.75
N LEU A 418 18.46 -10.39 29.61
CA LEU A 418 19.42 -11.48 29.87
C LEU A 418 19.66 -12.32 28.61
N GLN A 419 18.61 -12.62 27.86
CA GLN A 419 18.76 -13.33 26.58
C GLN A 419 19.54 -12.51 25.56
N ALA A 420 19.26 -11.20 25.43
CA ALA A 420 20.01 -10.28 24.60
C ALA A 420 21.50 -10.27 24.97
N ARG A 421 21.82 -10.19 26.27
CA ARG A 421 23.19 -10.26 26.79
C ARG A 421 23.88 -11.58 26.43
N THR A 422 23.17 -12.71 26.57
CA THR A 422 23.70 -14.02 26.22
C THR A 422 24.04 -14.11 24.73
N ILE A 423 23.17 -13.59 23.85
CA ILE A 423 23.39 -13.52 22.39
C ILE A 423 24.66 -12.70 22.10
N LEU A 424 24.79 -11.50 22.71
CA LEU A 424 25.94 -10.63 22.51
C LEU A 424 27.25 -11.27 22.94
N LEU A 425 27.30 -11.89 24.12
CA LEU A 425 28.48 -12.58 24.62
C LEU A 425 28.89 -13.74 23.71
N LYS A 426 27.93 -14.59 23.30
CA LYS A 426 28.19 -15.70 22.35
C LYS A 426 28.68 -15.20 20.98
N ALA A 427 28.27 -14.00 20.59
CA ALA A 427 28.72 -13.35 19.36
C ALA A 427 30.08 -12.65 19.50
N GLY A 428 30.75 -12.73 20.67
CA GLY A 428 32.09 -12.18 20.90
C GLY A 428 32.14 -10.73 21.36
N TYR A 429 30.99 -10.12 21.72
CA TYR A 429 30.95 -8.82 22.37
C TYR A 429 31.39 -8.95 23.83
N GLN A 430 31.98 -7.90 24.41
CA GLN A 430 32.52 -7.91 25.75
C GLN A 430 31.96 -6.78 26.59
N TYR A 431 31.76 -7.04 27.89
CA TYR A 431 31.39 -6.02 28.88
C TYR A 431 32.64 -5.58 29.67
N ARG A 432 32.85 -4.26 29.74
CA ARG A 432 33.88 -3.65 30.59
C ARG A 432 33.26 -2.47 31.33
N GLN A 433 33.30 -2.48 32.65
CA GLN A 433 32.75 -1.41 33.50
C GLN A 433 31.30 -0.97 33.12
N GLY A 434 30.44 -1.95 32.79
CA GLY A 434 29.05 -1.68 32.43
C GLY A 434 28.81 -1.23 30.99
N GLN A 435 29.87 -1.01 30.20
CA GLN A 435 29.81 -0.65 28.77
C GLN A 435 30.04 -1.88 27.89
N LEU A 436 29.30 -1.99 26.79
CA LEU A 436 29.45 -3.03 25.77
C LEU A 436 30.49 -2.61 24.73
N TYR A 437 31.38 -3.53 24.37
CA TYR A 437 32.43 -3.36 23.36
C TYR A 437 32.27 -4.41 22.26
N ASP A 438 32.63 -4.02 21.03
CA ASP A 438 32.67 -4.96 19.89
C ASP A 438 33.93 -5.86 19.99
N LYS A 439 34.08 -6.79 19.02
CA LYS A 439 35.20 -7.73 18.91
C LYS A 439 36.57 -7.02 18.76
N ASN A 440 36.57 -5.77 18.32
CA ASN A 440 37.76 -4.94 18.12
C ASN A 440 38.06 -4.01 19.32
N GLY A 441 37.31 -4.15 20.42
CA GLY A 441 37.47 -3.33 21.61
C GLY A 441 36.92 -1.90 21.48
N ARG A 442 36.04 -1.64 20.54
CA ARG A 442 35.38 -0.32 20.38
C ARG A 442 34.08 -0.30 21.18
N PRO A 443 33.80 0.77 21.95
CA PRO A 443 32.58 0.90 22.70
C PRO A 443 31.38 1.00 21.73
N ILE A 444 30.28 0.34 22.08
CA ILE A 444 29.08 0.34 21.24
C ILE A 444 28.28 1.63 21.46
N GLN A 445 28.17 2.38 20.39
CA GLN A 445 27.30 3.56 20.30
C GLN A 445 26.76 3.74 18.89
N PHE A 446 25.55 4.27 18.75
CA PHE A 446 24.94 4.62 17.46
C PHE A 446 23.85 5.69 17.61
N GLU A 447 23.46 6.29 16.49
CA GLU A 447 22.44 7.32 16.40
C GLU A 447 21.13 6.80 15.82
N VAL A 448 19.97 7.23 16.38
CA VAL A 448 18.65 7.07 15.76
C VAL A 448 18.20 8.40 15.20
N LEU A 449 18.06 8.48 13.89
CA LEU A 449 17.60 9.66 13.16
C LEU A 449 16.07 9.73 13.20
N LEU A 450 15.52 10.89 13.60
CA LEU A 450 14.10 11.14 13.78
C LEU A 450 13.70 12.46 13.11
N TYR A 451 12.46 12.56 12.63
CA TYR A 451 11.87 13.82 12.17
C TYR A 451 10.48 14.11 12.77
N GLN A 452 9.74 13.04 13.11
CA GLN A 452 8.38 13.19 13.65
C GLN A 452 8.41 13.64 15.10
N GLU A 453 7.60 14.67 15.40
CA GLU A 453 7.33 15.09 16.76
C GLU A 453 6.66 13.95 17.53
N GLY A 454 7.14 13.66 18.73
CA GLY A 454 6.62 12.55 19.55
C GLY A 454 7.24 11.16 19.29
N ALA A 455 8.00 10.95 18.23
CA ALA A 455 8.69 9.67 17.98
C ALA A 455 9.65 9.31 19.12
N GLN A 456 10.31 10.29 19.74
CA GLN A 456 11.18 10.07 20.91
C GLN A 456 10.44 9.38 22.06
N ARG A 457 9.18 9.75 22.32
CA ARG A 457 8.38 9.19 23.40
C ARG A 457 8.19 7.67 23.26
N THR A 458 8.03 7.17 22.05
CA THR A 458 7.81 5.75 21.78
C THR A 458 9.11 4.94 21.74
N ILE A 459 10.25 5.60 21.50
CA ILE A 459 11.57 4.96 21.39
C ILE A 459 12.32 4.97 22.73
N MET A 460 12.13 5.99 23.55
CA MET A 460 12.88 6.13 24.83
C MET A 460 12.82 4.91 25.76
N PRO A 461 11.71 4.15 25.88
CA PRO A 461 11.72 2.92 26.67
C PRO A 461 12.72 1.89 26.16
N TRP A 462 12.81 1.72 24.85
CA TRP A 462 13.79 0.85 24.20
C TRP A 462 15.23 1.36 24.42
N VAL A 463 15.49 2.66 24.26
CA VAL A 463 16.81 3.28 24.53
C VAL A 463 17.24 3.03 25.99
N ARG A 464 16.32 3.16 26.96
CA ARG A 464 16.60 2.82 28.36
C ARG A 464 16.99 1.36 28.56
N ASN A 465 16.34 0.45 27.87
CA ASN A 465 16.69 -0.97 27.90
C ASN A 465 18.06 -1.24 27.27
N LEU A 466 18.42 -0.57 26.18
CA LEU A 466 19.73 -0.67 25.56
C LEU A 466 20.85 -0.13 26.49
N LYS A 467 20.59 0.94 27.23
CA LYS A 467 21.53 1.44 28.24
C LYS A 467 21.83 0.39 29.32
N LYS A 468 20.82 -0.40 29.76
CA LYS A 468 21.04 -1.54 30.68
C LYS A 468 21.91 -2.64 30.07
N LEU A 469 21.97 -2.75 28.75
CA LEU A 469 22.87 -3.62 28.00
C LEU A 469 24.22 -2.95 27.69
N GLY A 470 24.55 -1.82 28.31
CA GLY A 470 25.80 -1.11 28.05
C GLY A 470 25.91 -0.50 26.66
N ILE A 471 24.81 -0.28 25.99
CA ILE A 471 24.75 0.28 24.63
C ILE A 471 24.33 1.74 24.69
N ASN A 472 25.14 2.63 24.13
CA ASN A 472 24.86 4.05 24.06
C ASN A 472 24.08 4.41 22.80
N VAL A 473 22.89 5.00 22.95
CA VAL A 473 22.05 5.43 21.82
C VAL A 473 21.77 6.93 21.90
N LYS A 474 22.08 7.63 20.82
CA LYS A 474 21.82 9.06 20.66
C LYS A 474 20.58 9.27 19.78
N LEU A 475 19.60 9.99 20.28
CA LEU A 475 18.45 10.39 19.46
C LEU A 475 18.75 11.73 18.79
N ARG A 476 18.63 11.77 17.47
CA ARG A 476 18.85 12.98 16.66
C ARG A 476 17.58 13.34 15.91
N GLN A 477 16.95 14.41 16.34
CA GLN A 477 15.78 14.96 15.64
C GLN A 477 16.23 16.07 14.69
N VAL A 478 15.71 16.01 13.46
CA VAL A 478 15.96 16.98 12.38
C VAL A 478 14.64 17.37 11.72
N ASP A 479 14.64 18.42 10.91
CA ASP A 479 13.49 18.76 10.07
C ASP A 479 13.28 17.75 8.93
N VAL A 480 12.10 17.81 8.29
CA VAL A 480 11.70 16.84 7.25
C VAL A 480 12.67 16.87 6.05
N SER A 481 13.10 18.05 5.62
CA SER A 481 13.96 18.21 4.44
C SER A 481 15.34 17.60 4.68
N GLN A 482 15.94 17.88 5.83
CA GLN A 482 17.20 17.28 6.25
C GLN A 482 17.07 15.77 6.46
N TYR A 483 15.94 15.30 7.04
CA TYR A 483 15.67 13.88 7.17
C TYR A 483 15.65 13.19 5.81
N MET A 484 14.88 13.71 4.85
CA MET A 484 14.75 13.11 3.51
C MET A 484 16.08 13.08 2.76
N GLU A 485 16.89 14.12 2.88
CA GLU A 485 18.23 14.15 2.24
C GLU A 485 19.18 13.11 2.85
N ARG A 486 19.21 12.98 4.18
CA ARG A 486 20.02 11.97 4.86
C ARG A 486 19.52 10.54 4.53
N MET A 487 18.21 10.34 4.41
CA MET A 487 17.64 9.06 4.00
C MET A 487 18.06 8.67 2.59
N ARG A 488 18.04 9.61 1.63
CA ARG A 488 18.49 9.38 0.25
C ARG A 488 19.95 8.97 0.16
N ARG A 489 20.79 9.53 1.03
CA ARG A 489 22.24 9.25 1.11
C ARG A 489 22.58 8.09 2.03
N TYR A 490 21.58 7.50 2.71
CA TYR A 490 21.79 6.47 3.74
C TYR A 490 22.73 6.94 4.88
N GLU A 491 22.69 8.24 5.19
CA GLU A 491 23.51 8.89 6.24
C GLU A 491 22.83 8.82 7.60
N PHE A 492 22.54 7.63 8.06
CA PHE A 492 21.99 7.33 9.39
C PHE A 492 22.49 5.97 9.86
N ASP A 493 22.44 5.71 11.17
CA ASP A 493 22.69 4.37 11.71
C ASP A 493 21.35 3.62 11.83
N MET A 494 20.38 4.23 12.49
CA MET A 494 19.01 3.74 12.57
C MET A 494 18.01 4.86 12.33
N THR A 495 16.79 4.48 11.96
CA THR A 495 15.67 5.41 11.84
C THR A 495 14.35 4.73 12.16
N THR A 496 13.30 5.53 12.38
CA THR A 496 11.90 5.05 12.37
C THR A 496 11.32 5.23 10.99
N LEU A 497 10.59 4.22 10.51
CA LEU A 497 10.00 4.26 9.18
C LEU A 497 8.65 3.56 9.16
N GLU A 498 7.70 4.14 8.44
CA GLU A 498 6.44 3.51 8.06
C GLU A 498 6.62 2.84 6.70
N MET A 499 6.36 1.53 6.63
CA MET A 499 6.52 0.75 5.40
C MET A 499 5.17 0.11 5.04
N PRO A 500 4.37 0.76 4.18
CA PRO A 500 3.13 0.17 3.70
C PRO A 500 3.41 -1.01 2.77
N GLN A 501 2.56 -2.03 2.86
CA GLN A 501 2.55 -3.16 1.95
C GLN A 501 1.20 -3.27 1.25
N SER A 502 1.19 -3.76 0.02
CA SER A 502 -0.03 -4.00 -0.75
C SER A 502 -0.53 -5.44 -0.58
N LEU A 503 -1.77 -5.69 -1.01
CA LEU A 503 -2.30 -7.05 -1.16
C LEU A 503 -1.82 -7.72 -2.45
N SER A 504 -1.20 -6.97 -3.35
CA SER A 504 -0.56 -7.46 -4.58
C SER A 504 0.87 -6.95 -4.63
N PRO A 505 1.80 -7.54 -3.83
CA PRO A 505 3.20 -7.16 -3.89
C PRO A 505 3.81 -7.50 -5.26
N GLY A 506 4.52 -6.54 -5.83
CA GLY A 506 5.08 -6.60 -7.17
C GLY A 506 6.51 -6.04 -7.24
N SER A 507 6.76 -5.20 -8.26
CA SER A 507 8.10 -4.63 -8.53
C SER A 507 8.63 -3.72 -7.44
N GLU A 508 7.78 -3.13 -6.61
CA GLU A 508 8.19 -2.32 -5.46
C GLU A 508 8.97 -3.15 -4.42
N GLN A 509 8.76 -4.46 -4.35
CA GLN A 509 9.53 -5.34 -3.47
C GLN A 509 11.02 -5.35 -3.84
N ALA A 510 11.36 -5.21 -5.14
CA ALA A 510 12.75 -5.09 -5.55
C ALA A 510 13.38 -3.78 -5.06
N GLN A 511 12.63 -2.68 -5.09
CA GLN A 511 13.09 -1.38 -4.59
C GLN A 511 13.32 -1.38 -3.08
N MET A 512 12.51 -2.15 -2.33
CA MET A 512 12.60 -2.21 -0.87
C MET A 512 13.65 -3.18 -0.35
N TRP A 513 13.92 -4.29 -1.06
CA TRP A 513 14.64 -5.43 -0.47
C TRP A 513 15.81 -5.96 -1.30
N SER A 514 15.96 -5.60 -2.60
CA SER A 514 17.03 -6.17 -3.42
C SER A 514 18.40 -5.59 -3.12
N SER A 515 19.43 -6.40 -3.37
CA SER A 515 20.83 -6.01 -3.26
C SER A 515 21.23 -4.89 -4.23
N SER A 516 20.59 -4.79 -5.41
CA SER A 516 20.79 -3.67 -6.34
C SER A 516 20.30 -2.37 -5.74
N ALA A 517 19.08 -2.35 -5.19
CA ALA A 517 18.49 -1.19 -4.55
C ALA A 517 19.29 -0.69 -3.33
N ALA A 518 20.02 -1.59 -2.66
CA ALA A 518 20.89 -1.20 -1.53
C ALA A 518 22.05 -0.29 -1.93
N ARG A 519 22.44 -0.28 -3.21
CA ARG A 519 23.59 0.47 -3.76
C ARG A 519 23.19 1.73 -4.53
N GLU A 520 21.91 1.87 -4.82
CA GLU A 520 21.38 2.98 -5.61
C GLU A 520 20.97 4.14 -4.71
N PHE A 521 21.46 5.33 -5.04
CA PHE A 521 21.10 6.57 -4.34
C PHE A 521 19.60 6.82 -4.40
N GLY A 522 19.00 7.15 -3.24
CA GLY A 522 17.58 7.53 -3.17
C GLY A 522 16.59 6.38 -3.31
N ASN A 523 17.04 5.12 -3.34
CA ASN A 523 16.16 3.95 -3.38
C ASN A 523 15.63 3.59 -1.98
N TYR A 524 14.62 2.72 -1.90
CA TYR A 524 13.88 2.41 -0.66
C TYR A 524 14.48 1.28 0.17
N ASN A 525 15.58 0.64 -0.26
CA ASN A 525 16.28 -0.34 0.57
C ASN A 525 17.10 0.36 1.68
N TYR A 526 16.39 1.02 2.59
CA TYR A 526 16.97 1.78 3.69
C TYR A 526 17.82 0.91 4.63
N ALA A 527 17.42 -0.35 4.82
CA ALA A 527 18.16 -1.29 5.66
C ALA A 527 19.49 -1.73 5.05
N GLY A 528 19.73 -1.50 3.76
CA GLY A 528 20.97 -1.92 3.10
C GLY A 528 21.06 -3.43 2.91
N ILE A 529 19.93 -4.11 2.70
CA ILE A 529 19.88 -5.55 2.53
C ILE A 529 20.67 -5.97 1.29
N GLN A 530 21.63 -6.87 1.47
CA GLN A 530 22.37 -7.52 0.40
C GLN A 530 22.39 -9.03 0.70
N ASN A 531 21.43 -9.76 0.15
CA ASN A 531 21.24 -11.18 0.42
C ASN A 531 20.67 -11.88 -0.81
N ALA A 532 21.45 -12.81 -1.37
CA ALA A 532 21.08 -13.53 -2.59
C ALA A 532 19.80 -14.41 -2.45
N ALA A 533 19.44 -14.85 -1.23
CA ALA A 533 18.18 -15.55 -1.00
C ALA A 533 16.98 -14.60 -1.10
N ILE A 534 17.11 -13.39 -0.54
CA ILE A 534 16.08 -12.35 -0.61
C ILE A 534 15.95 -11.85 -2.05
N ASP A 535 17.05 -11.64 -2.78
CA ASP A 535 17.01 -11.25 -4.19
C ASP A 535 16.21 -12.25 -5.03
N ALA A 536 16.49 -13.54 -4.84
CA ALA A 536 15.79 -14.60 -5.56
C ALA A 536 14.31 -14.69 -5.14
N ALA A 537 14.00 -14.56 -3.85
CA ALA A 537 12.62 -14.58 -3.35
C ALA A 537 11.80 -13.38 -3.88
N VAL A 538 12.39 -12.19 -3.94
CA VAL A 538 11.78 -10.99 -4.54
C VAL A 538 11.43 -11.24 -6.01
N GLN A 539 12.35 -11.81 -6.80
CA GLN A 539 12.07 -12.13 -8.20
C GLN A 539 10.94 -13.16 -8.32
N GLN A 540 10.86 -14.15 -7.43
CA GLN A 540 9.77 -15.12 -7.41
C GLN A 540 8.41 -14.47 -7.08
N VAL A 541 8.35 -13.47 -6.19
CA VAL A 541 7.13 -12.71 -5.91
C VAL A 541 6.69 -11.93 -7.15
N ILE A 542 7.58 -11.17 -7.78
CA ILE A 542 7.30 -10.35 -8.97
C ILE A 542 6.77 -11.22 -10.13
N GLN A 543 7.28 -12.43 -10.26
CA GLN A 543 6.95 -13.38 -11.33
C GLN A 543 5.86 -14.38 -10.93
N ALA A 544 5.11 -14.12 -9.87
CA ALA A 544 4.05 -15.03 -9.44
C ALA A 544 2.97 -15.14 -10.53
N PRO A 545 2.62 -16.36 -10.99
CA PRO A 545 1.69 -16.52 -12.10
C PRO A 545 0.23 -16.36 -11.71
N ASN A 546 -0.10 -16.57 -10.43
CA ASN A 546 -1.47 -16.49 -9.91
C ASN A 546 -1.47 -16.15 -8.42
N ARG A 547 -2.66 -15.95 -7.84
CA ARG A 547 -2.84 -15.55 -6.44
C ARG A 547 -2.25 -16.55 -5.44
N GLU A 548 -2.44 -17.83 -5.65
CA GLU A 548 -1.92 -18.87 -4.78
C GLU A 548 -0.40 -18.83 -4.69
N GLN A 549 0.26 -18.74 -5.84
CA GLN A 549 1.72 -18.62 -5.92
C GLN A 549 2.21 -17.28 -5.37
N LEU A 550 1.48 -16.19 -5.57
CA LEU A 550 1.81 -14.89 -4.98
C LEU A 550 1.80 -14.99 -3.45
N ILE A 551 0.74 -15.56 -2.86
CA ILE A 551 0.62 -15.77 -1.42
C ILE A 551 1.80 -16.61 -0.90
N LEU A 552 2.03 -17.76 -1.52
CA LEU A 552 3.07 -18.69 -1.10
C LEU A 552 4.47 -18.05 -1.13
N ARG A 553 4.82 -17.40 -2.24
CA ARG A 553 6.13 -16.76 -2.45
C ARG A 553 6.32 -15.56 -1.56
N THR A 554 5.27 -14.78 -1.31
CA THR A 554 5.32 -13.64 -0.39
C THR A 554 5.52 -14.09 1.06
N ARG A 555 4.89 -15.18 1.49
CA ARG A 555 5.14 -15.76 2.82
C ARG A 555 6.59 -16.21 2.98
N VAL A 556 7.17 -16.82 1.95
CA VAL A 556 8.59 -17.19 1.95
C VAL A 556 9.48 -15.95 2.06
N LEU A 557 9.21 -14.89 1.28
CA LEU A 557 9.94 -13.62 1.39
C LEU A 557 9.81 -13.02 2.79
N ASP A 558 8.60 -12.99 3.36
CA ASP A 558 8.35 -12.48 4.71
C ASP A 558 9.16 -13.23 5.79
N ARG A 559 9.27 -14.59 5.69
CA ARG A 559 10.13 -15.36 6.59
C ARG A 559 11.60 -14.97 6.47
N LEU A 560 12.11 -14.82 5.24
CA LEU A 560 13.50 -14.42 4.99
C LEU A 560 13.81 -13.03 5.56
N LEU A 561 12.90 -12.06 5.35
CA LEU A 561 13.06 -10.70 5.86
C LEU A 561 13.10 -10.67 7.40
N ARG A 562 12.15 -11.34 8.06
CA ARG A 562 12.06 -11.40 9.52
C ARG A 562 13.28 -12.08 10.14
N ALA A 563 13.68 -13.22 9.59
CA ALA A 563 14.86 -13.98 10.06
C ALA A 563 16.17 -13.21 9.89
N GLY A 564 16.21 -12.20 9.03
CA GLY A 564 17.36 -11.32 8.83
C GLY A 564 17.51 -10.22 9.87
N TYR A 565 16.50 -9.95 10.69
CA TYR A 565 16.51 -8.87 11.69
C TYR A 565 16.95 -7.52 11.12
N TYR A 566 16.55 -7.19 9.88
CA TYR A 566 16.90 -5.92 9.23
C TYR A 566 16.17 -4.73 9.84
N GLN A 567 15.10 -5.00 10.54
CA GLN A 567 14.30 -4.03 11.27
C GLN A 567 13.59 -4.69 12.45
N ILE A 568 13.22 -3.90 13.44
CA ILE A 568 12.27 -4.29 14.48
C ILE A 568 10.90 -3.81 14.03
N LEU A 569 10.02 -4.73 13.64
CA LEU A 569 8.60 -4.43 13.46
C LEU A 569 8.03 -4.09 14.84
N THR A 570 7.53 -2.88 15.01
CA THR A 570 7.19 -2.40 16.35
C THR A 570 5.73 -2.69 16.70
N TYR A 571 4.82 -1.90 16.18
CA TYR A 571 3.40 -2.02 16.47
C TYR A 571 2.56 -1.58 15.27
N GLY A 572 1.32 -2.01 15.27
CA GLY A 572 0.31 -1.56 14.32
C GLY A 572 -1.09 -1.82 14.87
N LYS A 573 -2.07 -1.24 14.22
CA LYS A 573 -3.48 -1.51 14.50
C LYS A 573 -4.19 -1.96 13.24
N ASN A 574 -5.10 -2.91 13.39
CA ASN A 574 -5.89 -3.43 12.27
C ASN A 574 -7.14 -2.59 12.01
N ASP A 575 -7.50 -1.73 12.94
CA ASP A 575 -8.72 -0.96 12.91
C ASP A 575 -8.43 0.50 12.58
N ASN A 576 -9.21 1.08 11.68
CA ASN A 576 -9.28 2.51 11.50
C ASN A 576 -10.40 3.08 12.34
N TRP A 577 -10.14 4.17 13.02
CA TRP A 577 -11.05 4.80 13.96
C TRP A 577 -11.67 6.05 13.36
N TYR A 578 -12.98 6.10 13.38
CA TYR A 578 -13.76 7.22 12.90
C TYR A 578 -14.74 7.66 13.97
N ALA A 579 -15.01 8.94 14.03
CA ALA A 579 -16.14 9.48 14.76
C ALA A 579 -16.96 10.34 13.80
N TYR A 580 -18.27 10.26 13.88
CA TYR A 580 -19.13 11.06 13.02
C TYR A 580 -20.38 11.53 13.75
N TRP A 581 -20.84 12.70 13.34
CA TRP A 581 -22.14 13.18 13.75
C TRP A 581 -23.20 12.26 13.18
N ASN A 582 -24.08 11.74 14.03
CA ASN A 582 -25.01 10.65 13.74
C ASN A 582 -26.15 11.09 12.79
N MET A 583 -25.78 11.43 11.58
CA MET A 583 -26.67 11.90 10.52
C MET A 583 -26.48 11.12 9.21
N TYR A 584 -25.92 9.91 9.31
CA TYR A 584 -25.61 9.09 8.14
C TYR A 584 -26.07 7.65 8.31
N HIS A 585 -26.44 7.07 7.20
CA HIS A 585 -26.61 5.64 7.03
C HIS A 585 -25.42 5.05 6.28
N GLN A 586 -25.20 3.78 6.49
CA GLN A 586 -24.15 2.99 5.86
C GLN A 586 -24.75 1.76 5.19
N PRO A 587 -24.14 1.21 4.13
CA PRO A 587 -24.53 -0.07 3.56
C PRO A 587 -24.52 -1.18 4.61
N LYS A 588 -25.44 -2.14 4.49
CA LYS A 588 -25.47 -3.33 5.36
C LYS A 588 -24.19 -4.16 5.22
N VAL A 589 -23.77 -4.40 3.97
CA VAL A 589 -22.50 -5.05 3.67
C VAL A 589 -21.42 -3.98 3.64
N LYS A 590 -20.34 -4.19 4.40
CA LYS A 590 -19.20 -3.26 4.44
C LYS A 590 -18.14 -3.71 3.45
N PRO A 591 -17.50 -2.78 2.72
CA PRO A 591 -16.34 -3.13 1.92
C PRO A 591 -15.18 -3.53 2.81
N LYS A 592 -14.35 -4.47 2.32
CA LYS A 592 -13.26 -5.07 3.11
C LYS A 592 -11.99 -4.23 3.13
N LEU A 593 -11.75 -3.44 2.07
CA LEU A 593 -10.46 -2.77 1.84
C LEU A 593 -10.49 -1.28 2.14
N SER A 594 -11.67 -0.68 2.35
CA SER A 594 -11.81 0.75 2.66
C SER A 594 -13.02 1.02 3.54
N LEU A 595 -13.15 2.26 4.04
CA LEU A 595 -14.35 2.72 4.76
C LEU A 595 -15.61 2.66 3.88
N GLY A 596 -15.46 2.83 2.57
CA GLY A 596 -16.57 2.89 1.63
C GLY A 596 -17.44 4.12 1.81
N LEU A 597 -16.84 5.26 2.17
CA LEU A 597 -17.53 6.52 2.44
C LEU A 597 -18.42 6.97 1.28
N ASP A 598 -18.02 6.71 0.06
CA ASP A 598 -18.75 7.05 -1.16
C ASP A 598 -20.12 6.37 -1.26
N TYR A 599 -20.34 5.29 -0.50
CA TYR A 599 -21.56 4.50 -0.46
C TYR A 599 -22.47 4.87 0.72
N TRP A 600 -22.04 5.80 1.59
CA TRP A 600 -22.87 6.32 2.68
C TRP A 600 -23.90 7.30 2.11
N TRP A 601 -24.97 7.57 2.89
CA TRP A 601 -25.97 8.57 2.54
C TRP A 601 -26.50 9.30 3.77
N SER A 602 -27.09 10.47 3.56
CA SER A 602 -27.62 11.32 4.63
C SER A 602 -28.94 10.77 5.17
N ASP A 603 -29.16 10.88 6.48
CA ASP A 603 -30.43 10.75 7.16
C ASP A 603 -30.98 12.16 7.46
N PRO A 604 -32.00 12.65 6.74
CA PRO A 604 -32.51 14.00 6.92
C PRO A 604 -33.09 14.26 8.31
N ALA A 605 -33.73 13.24 8.92
CA ALA A 605 -34.32 13.36 10.26
C ALA A 605 -33.26 13.50 11.34
N GLN A 606 -32.20 12.70 11.26
CA GLN A 606 -31.07 12.80 12.18
C GLN A 606 -30.25 14.07 11.91
N ALA A 607 -30.07 14.47 10.66
CA ALA A 607 -29.40 15.72 10.31
C ALA A 607 -30.10 16.93 10.93
N LYS A 608 -31.44 16.96 10.94
CA LYS A 608 -32.24 18.00 11.60
C LYS A 608 -32.00 18.04 13.11
N LYS A 609 -31.96 16.88 13.79
CA LYS A 609 -31.65 16.81 15.22
C LYS A 609 -30.25 17.34 15.54
N VAL A 610 -29.27 16.95 14.74
CA VAL A 610 -27.89 17.44 14.88
C VAL A 610 -27.82 18.94 14.68
N SER A 611 -28.49 19.47 13.65
CA SER A 611 -28.55 20.92 13.37
C SER A 611 -29.15 21.70 14.53
N GLN A 612 -30.28 21.23 15.08
CA GLN A 612 -30.94 21.83 16.25
C GLN A 612 -30.03 21.85 17.49
N PHE A 613 -29.32 20.76 17.75
CA PHE A 613 -28.36 20.68 18.86
C PHE A 613 -27.19 21.67 18.69
N LEU A 614 -26.76 21.89 17.47
CA LEU A 614 -25.66 22.82 17.15
C LEU A 614 -26.13 24.28 17.02
N GLY A 615 -27.42 24.58 17.14
CA GLY A 615 -27.97 25.93 16.92
C GLY A 615 -27.85 26.41 15.48
N LYS A 616 -27.97 25.51 14.53
CA LYS A 616 -27.82 25.77 13.07
C LYS A 616 -29.12 25.50 12.34
#